data_a727aabfb057bdc3a6e1e5794c2f76eb
#
_entry.id   a727aabfb057bdc3a6e1e5794c2f76eb
#
_cell.length_a   1.000
_cell.length_b   1.000
_cell.length_c   1.000
_cell.angle_alpha   90.00
_cell.angle_beta   90.00
_cell.angle_gamma   90.00
#
_symmetry.space_group_name_H-M   'P 1'
#
loop_
_entity.id
_entity.type
_entity.pdbx_description
1 polymer ?
#
loop_
_entity_poly.entity_id
_entity_poly.type
_entity_poly.pdbx_seq_one_letter_code
_entity_poly.pdbx_strand_id
1 'polypeptide(L)'
;MNILIVDDEILAIENVENALKNISVPDTRGRNVFRAFNINDAKSIIATENIDILLCDIEMPNGNGIDLVRWLYESGYHMECIMITCYADFNYIKNAMKYGVTGYILKPVDIQEFESVICQAYKNLAIRNSEIRRKMEHYVSALLMGTAVEYTEADKELQKTGRQKEDYWGIFLSVKYRPLEFCDWDKKSTCFVLSNIANEIFEIKEDDCPIILNEFQQVFFVNRNNKNDKKALEEKCNQLIQWFFREEGWRLNLYLTDCKRLEAAIKDINDVMEKDKDYESFGTCKCYPFHSHYE
;
A
#
# COMPACT_ATOMS: atom_id res chain seq x y z
N MET A 1 4.00 -5.41 6.76
CA MET A 1 3.04 -6.45 6.36
C MET A 1 2.31 -6.96 7.59
N ASN A 2 0.99 -7.09 7.50
CA ASN A 2 0.12 -7.49 8.59
C ASN A 2 -0.37 -8.93 8.37
N ILE A 3 -0.08 -9.81 9.33
CA ILE A 3 -0.49 -11.21 9.32
C ILE A 3 -1.48 -11.43 10.45
N LEU A 4 -2.63 -12.02 10.16
CA LEU A 4 -3.59 -12.44 11.16
C LEU A 4 -3.56 -13.96 11.32
N ILE A 5 -3.36 -14.44 12.54
CA ILE A 5 -3.44 -15.86 12.90
C ILE A 5 -4.75 -16.08 13.67
N VAL A 6 -5.54 -17.03 13.22
CA VAL A 6 -6.85 -17.37 13.80
C VAL A 6 -6.86 -18.84 14.19
N ASP A 7 -6.91 -19.11 15.47
CA ASP A 7 -6.92 -20.46 16.06
C ASP A 7 -7.44 -20.36 17.50
N ASP A 8 -8.26 -21.27 17.97
CA ASP A 8 -8.78 -21.24 19.33
C ASP A 8 -7.74 -21.74 20.37
N GLU A 9 -6.68 -22.42 19.89
CA GLU A 9 -5.60 -22.90 20.74
C GLU A 9 -4.43 -21.93 20.78
N ILE A 10 -4.13 -21.36 21.95
CA ILE A 10 -3.01 -20.43 22.16
C ILE A 10 -1.68 -21.05 21.69
N LEU A 11 -1.45 -22.32 22.03
CA LEU A 11 -0.21 -23.02 21.65
C LEU A 11 -0.08 -23.20 20.13
N ALA A 12 -1.18 -23.38 19.40
CA ALA A 12 -1.17 -23.44 17.95
C ALA A 12 -0.75 -22.09 17.34
N ILE A 13 -1.29 -20.98 17.85
CA ILE A 13 -0.88 -19.62 17.45
C ILE A 13 0.61 -19.41 17.71
N GLU A 14 1.11 -19.75 18.89
CA GLU A 14 2.53 -19.61 19.24
C GLU A 14 3.44 -20.45 18.34
N ASN A 15 3.03 -21.66 17.97
CA ASN A 15 3.78 -22.52 17.05
C ASN A 15 3.87 -21.89 15.65
N VAL A 16 2.76 -21.33 15.13
CA VAL A 16 2.74 -20.64 13.83
C VAL A 16 3.59 -19.37 13.87
N GLU A 17 3.54 -18.59 14.96
CA GLU A 17 4.42 -17.42 15.11
C GLU A 17 5.91 -17.81 15.17
N ASN A 18 6.24 -18.90 15.84
CA ASN A 18 7.60 -19.40 15.88
C ASN A 18 8.05 -19.89 14.49
N ALA A 19 7.17 -20.55 13.74
CA ALA A 19 7.44 -20.90 12.35
C ALA A 19 7.70 -19.65 11.50
N LEU A 20 6.86 -18.60 11.63
CA LEU A 20 7.06 -17.31 10.93
C LEU A 20 8.40 -16.64 11.25
N LYS A 21 8.93 -16.78 12.48
CA LYS A 21 10.23 -16.23 12.88
C LYS A 21 11.40 -16.98 12.24
N ASN A 22 11.21 -18.27 11.98
CA ASN A 22 12.27 -19.17 11.51
C ASN A 22 12.39 -19.28 9.99
N ILE A 23 11.46 -18.73 9.23
CA ILE A 23 11.50 -18.72 7.77
C ILE A 23 12.24 -17.50 7.22
N SER A 24 13.03 -17.72 6.16
CA SER A 24 13.75 -16.67 5.44
C SER A 24 12.88 -16.12 4.30
N VAL A 25 12.00 -15.19 4.61
CA VAL A 25 11.21 -14.50 3.58
C VAL A 25 11.84 -13.14 3.29
N PRO A 26 11.95 -12.73 2.02
CA PRO A 26 12.52 -11.45 1.64
C PRO A 26 11.56 -10.30 1.98
N ASP A 27 11.36 -10.04 3.27
CA ASP A 27 10.66 -8.86 3.74
C ASP A 27 11.56 -8.07 4.68
N THR A 28 12.08 -6.97 4.18
CA THR A 28 12.90 -6.02 4.94
C THR A 28 12.06 -5.15 5.88
N ARG A 29 10.71 -5.22 5.79
CA ARG A 29 9.75 -4.45 6.59
C ARG A 29 9.26 -5.27 7.76
N GLY A 30 9.15 -4.69 8.92
CA GLY A 30 8.63 -5.36 10.11
C GLY A 30 7.27 -6.02 9.87
N ARG A 31 7.14 -7.27 10.33
CA ARG A 31 5.87 -8.01 10.32
C ARG A 31 5.08 -7.65 11.57
N ASN A 32 3.82 -7.23 11.40
CA ASN A 32 2.89 -7.15 12.51
C ASN A 32 2.06 -8.43 12.52
N VAL A 33 2.04 -9.11 13.64
CA VAL A 33 1.25 -10.34 13.81
C VAL A 33 0.11 -10.03 14.76
N PHE A 34 -1.11 -10.28 14.28
CA PHE A 34 -2.35 -10.16 15.03
C PHE A 34 -2.84 -11.56 15.38
N ARG A 35 -3.51 -11.69 16.52
CA ARG A 35 -4.05 -12.97 17.02
C ARG A 35 -5.55 -12.85 17.18
N ALA A 36 -6.28 -13.86 16.74
CA ALA A 36 -7.70 -14.01 17.02
C ALA A 36 -7.98 -15.45 17.48
N PHE A 37 -8.86 -15.60 18.44
CA PHE A 37 -9.19 -16.88 19.04
C PHE A 37 -10.54 -17.43 18.58
N ASN A 38 -11.21 -16.70 17.72
CA ASN A 38 -12.47 -17.08 17.09
C ASN A 38 -12.75 -16.18 15.87
N ILE A 39 -13.79 -16.53 15.11
CA ILE A 39 -14.20 -15.81 13.90
C ILE A 39 -14.62 -14.37 14.19
N ASN A 40 -15.26 -14.08 15.30
CA ASN A 40 -15.76 -12.75 15.62
C ASN A 40 -14.60 -11.78 15.92
N ASP A 41 -13.61 -12.25 16.68
CA ASP A 41 -12.38 -11.50 16.93
C ASP A 41 -11.63 -11.25 15.62
N ALA A 42 -11.52 -12.27 14.75
CA ALA A 42 -10.91 -12.15 13.44
C ALA A 42 -11.61 -11.08 12.57
N LYS A 43 -12.94 -11.11 12.50
CA LYS A 43 -13.73 -10.09 11.77
C LYS A 43 -13.53 -8.69 12.32
N SER A 44 -13.45 -8.55 13.63
CA SER A 44 -13.21 -7.25 14.29
C SER A 44 -11.84 -6.68 13.94
N ILE A 45 -10.80 -7.52 13.95
CA ILE A 45 -9.45 -7.13 13.56
C ILE A 45 -9.39 -6.76 12.07
N ILE A 46 -9.99 -7.58 11.19
CA ILE A 46 -10.03 -7.33 9.74
C ILE A 46 -10.78 -6.02 9.41
N ALA A 47 -11.78 -5.64 10.22
CA ALA A 47 -12.52 -4.40 10.00
C ALA A 47 -11.71 -3.14 10.39
N THR A 48 -10.71 -3.27 11.26
CA THR A 48 -9.89 -2.14 11.77
C THR A 48 -8.48 -2.12 11.21
N GLU A 49 -7.93 -3.28 10.86
CA GLU A 49 -6.57 -3.44 10.41
C GLU A 49 -6.53 -3.91 8.94
N ASN A 50 -5.58 -3.41 8.18
CA ASN A 50 -5.35 -3.89 6.82
C ASN A 50 -4.53 -5.18 6.86
N ILE A 51 -5.18 -6.34 6.77
CA ILE A 51 -4.54 -7.66 6.83
C ILE A 51 -4.11 -8.08 5.43
N ASP A 52 -2.83 -8.46 5.30
CA ASP A 52 -2.25 -8.94 4.04
C ASP A 52 -2.36 -10.46 3.90
N ILE A 53 -2.09 -11.19 5.00
CA ILE A 53 -2.14 -12.67 5.05
C ILE A 53 -2.98 -13.11 6.24
N LEU A 54 -3.92 -14.02 5.98
CA LEU A 54 -4.69 -14.75 6.97
C LEU A 54 -4.16 -16.18 7.08
N LEU A 55 -3.79 -16.60 8.30
CA LEU A 55 -3.45 -17.98 8.67
C LEU A 55 -4.56 -18.46 9.59
N CYS A 56 -5.42 -19.38 9.12
CA CYS A 56 -6.64 -19.73 9.84
C CYS A 56 -6.79 -21.23 10.03
N ASP A 57 -7.10 -21.65 11.26
CA ASP A 57 -7.58 -23.01 11.47
C ASP A 57 -8.99 -23.20 10.88
N ILE A 58 -9.29 -24.41 10.45
CA ILE A 58 -10.59 -24.77 9.91
C ILE A 58 -11.58 -25.02 11.06
N GLU A 59 -11.21 -25.83 12.01
CA GLU A 59 -12.13 -26.27 13.07
C GLU A 59 -11.89 -25.51 14.38
N MET A 60 -12.83 -24.65 14.71
CA MET A 60 -12.86 -23.92 15.96
C MET A 60 -14.22 -24.10 16.65
N PRO A 61 -14.29 -24.11 18.00
CA PRO A 61 -15.52 -24.41 18.77
C PRO A 61 -16.73 -23.54 18.43
N ASN A 62 -16.51 -22.30 17.96
CA ASN A 62 -17.59 -21.34 17.69
C ASN A 62 -17.62 -20.88 16.25
N GLY A 63 -17.25 -21.75 15.30
CA GLY A 63 -17.33 -21.45 13.86
C GLY A 63 -16.24 -22.14 13.06
N ASN A 64 -16.42 -22.18 11.75
CA ASN A 64 -15.53 -22.85 10.83
C ASN A 64 -14.70 -21.81 10.06
N GLY A 65 -13.37 -22.00 9.97
CA GLY A 65 -12.48 -21.11 9.24
C GLY A 65 -12.87 -20.94 7.77
N ILE A 66 -13.51 -21.94 7.16
CA ILE A 66 -14.07 -21.82 5.79
C ILE A 66 -15.21 -20.80 5.73
N ASP A 67 -16.02 -20.68 6.80
CA ASP A 67 -17.05 -19.65 6.88
C ASP A 67 -16.47 -18.24 6.98
N LEU A 68 -15.32 -18.10 7.63
CA LEU A 68 -14.58 -16.84 7.65
C LEU A 68 -14.06 -16.47 6.25
N VAL A 69 -13.44 -17.42 5.55
CA VAL A 69 -12.93 -17.19 4.19
C VAL A 69 -14.07 -16.91 3.21
N ARG A 70 -15.20 -17.62 3.32
CA ARG A 70 -16.41 -17.33 2.53
C ARG A 70 -16.91 -15.89 2.78
N TRP A 71 -16.99 -15.47 4.05
CA TRP A 71 -17.39 -14.12 4.41
C TRP A 71 -16.43 -13.06 3.84
N LEU A 72 -15.12 -13.30 3.86
CA LEU A 72 -14.12 -12.43 3.24
C LEU A 72 -14.38 -12.27 1.74
N TYR A 73 -14.60 -13.39 1.05
CA TYR A 73 -14.88 -13.41 -0.39
C TYR A 73 -16.17 -12.65 -0.73
N GLU A 74 -17.26 -12.92 -0.01
CA GLU A 74 -18.56 -12.27 -0.20
C GLU A 74 -18.55 -10.77 0.14
N SER A 75 -17.73 -10.38 1.11
CA SER A 75 -17.57 -8.98 1.55
C SER A 75 -16.54 -8.20 0.72
N GLY A 76 -15.88 -8.83 -0.25
CA GLY A 76 -14.91 -8.19 -1.13
C GLY A 76 -13.57 -7.85 -0.46
N TYR A 77 -13.22 -8.52 0.64
CA TYR A 77 -11.89 -8.42 1.21
C TYR A 77 -10.88 -9.20 0.36
N HIS A 78 -9.72 -8.62 0.13
CA HIS A 78 -8.66 -9.21 -0.68
C HIS A 78 -7.38 -9.38 0.15
N MET A 79 -7.16 -10.58 0.64
CA MET A 79 -5.94 -10.99 1.34
C MET A 79 -5.56 -12.42 0.94
N GLU A 80 -4.30 -12.80 1.16
CA GLU A 80 -3.87 -14.18 0.96
C GLU A 80 -4.36 -15.03 2.13
N CYS A 81 -5.17 -16.05 1.85
CA CYS A 81 -5.74 -16.92 2.88
C CYS A 81 -5.05 -18.29 2.85
N ILE A 82 -4.50 -18.72 3.97
CA ILE A 82 -3.85 -20.02 4.15
C ILE A 82 -4.55 -20.74 5.30
N MET A 83 -5.02 -21.96 5.03
CA MET A 83 -5.64 -22.80 6.06
C MET A 83 -4.59 -23.66 6.74
N ILE A 84 -4.62 -23.74 8.08
CA ILE A 84 -3.72 -24.56 8.89
C ILE A 84 -4.57 -25.46 9.78
N THR A 85 -4.59 -26.78 9.53
CA THR A 85 -5.54 -27.66 10.20
C THR A 85 -4.97 -29.06 10.48
N CYS A 86 -5.56 -29.75 11.44
CA CYS A 86 -5.27 -31.17 11.73
C CYS A 86 -5.88 -32.14 10.70
N TYR A 87 -6.79 -31.70 9.85
CA TYR A 87 -7.60 -32.59 9.01
C TYR A 87 -7.21 -32.49 7.54
N ALA A 88 -6.86 -33.64 6.97
CA ALA A 88 -6.62 -33.81 5.53
C ALA A 88 -7.92 -34.20 4.81
N ASP A 89 -9.02 -33.45 5.00
CA ASP A 89 -10.28 -33.73 4.31
C ASP A 89 -10.36 -33.00 2.98
N PHE A 90 -10.48 -33.78 1.91
CA PHE A 90 -10.60 -33.28 0.55
C PHE A 90 -11.78 -32.32 0.35
N ASN A 91 -12.88 -32.51 1.08
CA ASN A 91 -14.05 -31.62 1.00
C ASN A 91 -13.74 -30.23 1.56
N TYR A 92 -12.97 -30.15 2.63
CA TYR A 92 -12.53 -28.86 3.19
C TYR A 92 -11.61 -28.13 2.19
N ILE A 93 -10.65 -28.84 1.62
CA ILE A 93 -9.75 -28.27 0.60
C ILE A 93 -10.54 -27.75 -0.59
N LYS A 94 -11.46 -28.56 -1.15
CA LYS A 94 -12.30 -28.20 -2.30
C LYS A 94 -13.20 -26.98 -2.02
N ASN A 95 -13.75 -26.89 -0.82
CA ASN A 95 -14.59 -25.77 -0.43
C ASN A 95 -13.76 -24.49 -0.21
N ALA A 96 -12.62 -24.60 0.45
CA ALA A 96 -11.71 -23.48 0.65
C ALA A 96 -11.21 -22.89 -0.68
N MET A 97 -10.84 -23.74 -1.65
CA MET A 97 -10.40 -23.31 -2.98
C MET A 97 -11.44 -22.51 -3.76
N LYS A 98 -12.75 -22.72 -3.54
CA LYS A 98 -13.82 -21.95 -4.19
C LYS A 98 -13.80 -20.48 -3.77
N TYR A 99 -13.28 -20.18 -2.60
CA TYR A 99 -13.19 -18.85 -2.02
C TYR A 99 -11.79 -18.23 -2.14
N GLY A 100 -10.92 -18.81 -2.99
CA GLY A 100 -9.63 -18.25 -3.31
C GLY A 100 -8.56 -18.44 -2.23
N VAL A 101 -8.64 -19.53 -1.45
CA VAL A 101 -7.58 -19.90 -0.50
C VAL A 101 -6.30 -20.22 -1.26
N THR A 102 -5.20 -19.59 -0.85
CA THR A 102 -3.90 -19.66 -1.50
C THR A 102 -3.10 -20.89 -1.10
N GLY A 103 -3.30 -21.37 0.12
CA GLY A 103 -2.52 -22.47 0.68
C GLY A 103 -3.28 -23.27 1.73
N TYR A 104 -2.80 -24.50 1.93
CA TYR A 104 -3.33 -25.43 2.91
C TYR A 104 -2.15 -26.16 3.58
N ILE A 105 -2.08 -26.17 4.88
CA ILE A 105 -0.98 -26.73 5.67
C ILE A 105 -1.56 -27.65 6.73
N LEU A 106 -0.99 -28.85 6.85
CA LEU A 106 -1.37 -29.79 7.88
C LEU A 106 -0.59 -29.55 9.18
N LYS A 107 -1.28 -29.65 10.32
CA LYS A 107 -0.64 -29.72 11.64
C LYS A 107 -0.14 -31.16 11.90
N PRO A 108 1.07 -31.36 12.47
CA PRO A 108 2.01 -30.35 12.89
C PRO A 108 2.68 -29.65 11.71
N VAL A 109 2.90 -28.33 11.83
CA VAL A 109 3.43 -27.51 10.75
C VAL A 109 4.86 -27.92 10.39
N ASP A 110 5.04 -28.45 9.18
CA ASP A 110 6.37 -28.65 8.61
C ASP A 110 6.96 -27.30 8.15
N ILE A 111 8.17 -26.97 8.60
CA ILE A 111 8.79 -25.66 8.35
C ILE A 111 9.05 -25.43 6.86
N GLN A 112 9.44 -26.46 6.10
CA GLN A 112 9.74 -26.31 4.68
C GLN A 112 8.47 -26.10 3.86
N GLU A 113 7.41 -26.85 4.16
CA GLU A 113 6.09 -26.66 3.54
C GLU A 113 5.55 -25.27 3.89
N PHE A 114 5.61 -24.87 5.17
CA PHE A 114 5.19 -23.56 5.64
C PHE A 114 5.92 -22.43 4.93
N GLU A 115 7.24 -22.48 4.85
CA GLU A 115 8.06 -21.50 4.14
C GLU A 115 7.66 -21.39 2.66
N SER A 116 7.47 -22.52 2.00
CA SER A 116 7.05 -22.56 0.59
C SER A 116 5.71 -21.86 0.36
N VAL A 117 4.71 -22.18 1.19
CA VAL A 117 3.36 -21.59 1.08
C VAL A 117 3.38 -20.10 1.42
N ILE A 118 4.09 -19.71 2.45
CA ILE A 118 4.24 -18.29 2.82
C ILE A 118 4.97 -17.52 1.72
N CYS A 119 6.06 -18.06 1.17
CA CYS A 119 6.77 -17.44 0.05
C CYS A 119 5.86 -17.27 -1.18
N GLN A 120 4.96 -18.22 -1.45
CA GLN A 120 4.00 -18.09 -2.55
C GLN A 120 2.99 -16.97 -2.27
N ALA A 121 2.47 -16.86 -1.05
CA ALA A 121 1.57 -15.78 -0.65
C ALA A 121 2.25 -14.41 -0.80
N TYR A 122 3.51 -14.28 -0.40
CA TYR A 122 4.29 -13.05 -0.61
C TYR A 122 4.43 -12.68 -2.08
N LYS A 123 4.73 -13.66 -2.95
CA LYS A 123 4.81 -13.44 -4.40
C LYS A 123 3.47 -12.98 -4.98
N ASN A 124 2.38 -13.59 -4.57
CA ASN A 124 1.03 -13.21 -5.01
C ASN A 124 0.70 -11.78 -4.59
N LEU A 125 1.02 -11.41 -3.34
CA LEU A 125 0.86 -10.05 -2.83
C LEU A 125 1.69 -9.05 -3.64
N ALA A 126 2.93 -9.35 -3.92
CA ALA A 126 3.81 -8.48 -4.70
C ALA A 126 3.28 -8.28 -6.14
N ILE A 127 2.82 -9.35 -6.79
CA ILE A 127 2.21 -9.28 -8.13
C ILE A 127 0.94 -8.43 -8.09
N ARG A 128 0.04 -8.71 -7.15
CA ARG A 128 -1.21 -7.96 -6.99
C ARG A 128 -0.96 -6.47 -6.74
N ASN A 129 -0.04 -6.14 -5.84
CA ASN A 129 0.31 -4.76 -5.56
C ASN A 129 0.92 -4.05 -6.78
N SER A 130 1.75 -4.75 -7.56
CA SER A 130 2.32 -4.20 -8.79
C SER A 130 1.27 -3.95 -9.87
N GLU A 131 0.26 -4.82 -10.00
CA GLU A 131 -0.86 -4.64 -10.93
C GLU A 131 -1.76 -3.47 -10.53
N ILE A 132 -2.11 -3.39 -9.24
CA ILE A 132 -2.87 -2.27 -8.69
C ILE A 132 -2.13 -0.97 -8.94
N ARG A 133 -0.84 -0.94 -8.64
CA ARG A 133 0.02 0.21 -8.87
C ARG A 133 0.02 0.63 -10.33
N ARG A 134 0.25 -0.30 -11.27
CA ARG A 134 0.27 -0.01 -12.71
C ARG A 134 -1.07 0.55 -13.19
N LYS A 135 -2.20 0.01 -12.71
CA LYS A 135 -3.53 0.54 -13.01
C LYS A 135 -3.70 1.95 -12.47
N MET A 136 -3.25 2.20 -11.22
CA MET A 136 -3.28 3.53 -10.61
C MET A 136 -2.43 4.53 -11.37
N GLU A 137 -1.21 4.18 -11.72
CA GLU A 137 -0.31 5.03 -12.53
C GLU A 137 -0.95 5.41 -13.87
N HIS A 138 -1.49 4.43 -14.59
CA HIS A 138 -2.19 4.66 -15.85
C HIS A 138 -3.38 5.60 -15.67
N TYR A 139 -4.15 5.38 -14.63
CA TYR A 139 -5.37 6.09 -14.34
C TYR A 139 -5.11 7.55 -13.93
N VAL A 140 -4.21 7.77 -12.98
CA VAL A 140 -3.83 9.13 -12.54
C VAL A 140 -3.19 9.89 -13.69
N SER A 141 -2.32 9.24 -14.48
CA SER A 141 -1.72 9.86 -15.66
C SER A 141 -2.78 10.27 -16.69
N ALA A 142 -3.77 9.42 -16.95
CA ALA A 142 -4.87 9.73 -17.87
C ALA A 142 -5.72 10.92 -17.41
N LEU A 143 -6.03 10.99 -16.10
CA LEU A 143 -6.75 12.10 -15.51
C LEU A 143 -5.95 13.40 -15.54
N LEU A 144 -4.66 13.35 -15.23
CA LEU A 144 -3.77 14.51 -15.26
C LEU A 144 -3.52 15.02 -16.69
N MET A 145 -3.63 14.15 -17.70
CA MET A 145 -3.53 14.54 -19.12
C MET A 145 -4.87 14.97 -19.73
N GLY A 146 -5.96 15.00 -18.93
CA GLY A 146 -7.29 15.40 -19.41
C GLY A 146 -7.92 14.43 -20.42
N THR A 147 -7.41 13.19 -20.49
CA THR A 147 -8.01 12.14 -21.31
C THR A 147 -9.22 11.57 -20.58
N ALA A 148 -10.39 11.52 -21.26
CA ALA A 148 -11.65 11.09 -20.66
C ALA A 148 -11.60 9.62 -20.21
N VAL A 149 -11.28 9.42 -18.94
CA VAL A 149 -11.49 8.16 -18.25
C VAL A 149 -12.63 8.42 -17.24
N GLU A 150 -13.66 7.59 -17.25
CA GLU A 150 -14.75 7.75 -16.29
C GLU A 150 -14.22 7.48 -14.88
N TYR A 151 -14.35 8.46 -13.98
CA TYR A 151 -13.97 8.37 -12.56
C TYR A 151 -14.57 7.14 -11.86
N THR A 152 -15.72 6.67 -12.34
CA THR A 152 -16.45 5.53 -11.80
C THR A 152 -15.73 4.19 -11.93
N GLU A 153 -14.87 3.98 -12.92
CA GLU A 153 -14.12 2.71 -13.06
C GLU A 153 -12.93 2.64 -12.12
N ALA A 154 -12.25 3.75 -11.88
CA ALA A 154 -11.13 3.79 -10.95
C ALA A 154 -11.57 3.67 -9.51
N ASP A 155 -12.64 4.34 -9.15
CA ASP A 155 -13.23 4.19 -7.83
C ASP A 155 -13.61 2.73 -7.55
N LYS A 156 -14.13 2.02 -8.53
CA LYS A 156 -14.44 0.59 -8.41
C LYS A 156 -13.19 -0.28 -8.23
N GLU A 157 -12.11 0.02 -8.94
CA GLU A 157 -10.84 -0.72 -8.78
C GLU A 157 -10.15 -0.38 -7.45
N LEU A 158 -10.19 0.87 -7.01
CA LEU A 158 -9.73 1.29 -5.69
C LEU A 158 -10.56 0.66 -4.56
N GLN A 159 -11.89 0.57 -4.73
CA GLN A 159 -12.77 -0.11 -3.77
C GLN A 159 -12.37 -1.57 -3.56
N LYS A 160 -11.96 -2.25 -4.61
CA LYS A 160 -11.49 -3.65 -4.53
C LYS A 160 -10.19 -3.80 -3.72
N THR A 161 -9.41 -2.73 -3.56
CA THR A 161 -8.14 -2.77 -2.82
C THR A 161 -8.30 -2.55 -1.31
N GLY A 162 -9.52 -2.26 -0.83
CA GLY A 162 -9.77 -1.91 0.57
C GLY A 162 -9.21 -0.54 0.99
N ARG A 163 -8.52 0.16 0.08
CA ARG A 163 -7.84 1.45 0.34
C ARG A 163 -8.77 2.66 0.39
N GLN A 164 -10.06 2.52 0.12
CA GLN A 164 -11.02 3.62 0.06
C GLN A 164 -11.30 4.33 1.39
N LYS A 165 -10.95 3.73 2.51
CA LYS A 165 -11.18 4.30 3.85
C LYS A 165 -10.01 5.12 4.38
N GLU A 166 -8.90 5.16 3.64
CA GLU A 166 -7.69 5.83 4.11
C GLU A 166 -7.65 7.27 3.58
N ASP A 167 -7.50 8.23 4.47
CA ASP A 167 -7.19 9.62 4.13
C ASP A 167 -5.72 9.68 3.67
N TYR A 168 -5.47 10.33 2.54
CA TYR A 168 -4.12 10.50 2.00
C TYR A 168 -3.71 11.97 1.94
N TRP A 169 -2.42 12.20 2.03
CA TRP A 169 -1.82 13.43 1.56
C TRP A 169 -1.31 13.23 0.14
N GLY A 170 -1.68 14.11 -0.78
CA GLY A 170 -1.06 14.19 -2.10
C GLY A 170 0.12 15.14 -2.06
N ILE A 171 1.26 14.70 -2.58
CA ILE A 171 2.46 15.53 -2.71
C ILE A 171 2.82 15.56 -4.19
N PHE A 172 2.72 16.73 -4.81
CA PHE A 172 3.21 16.96 -6.16
C PHE A 172 4.61 17.56 -6.07
N LEU A 173 5.59 16.85 -6.65
CA LEU A 173 6.98 17.27 -6.76
C LEU A 173 7.27 17.74 -8.17
N SER A 174 7.85 18.92 -8.31
CA SER A 174 8.26 19.49 -9.60
C SER A 174 9.72 19.97 -9.51
N VAL A 175 10.57 19.45 -10.40
CA VAL A 175 11.95 19.90 -10.56
C VAL A 175 11.94 21.14 -11.44
N LYS A 176 12.39 22.27 -10.91
CA LYS A 176 12.45 23.57 -11.61
C LYS A 176 13.83 23.84 -12.20
N TYR A 177 14.87 23.34 -11.57
CA TYR A 177 16.23 23.49 -12.04
C TYR A 177 17.06 22.27 -11.70
N ARG A 178 17.85 21.83 -12.64
CA ARG A 178 18.84 20.77 -12.53
C ARG A 178 20.18 21.30 -13.01
N PRO A 179 21.28 21.16 -12.25
CA PRO A 179 22.60 21.60 -12.70
C PRO A 179 23.04 20.90 -13.99
N LEU A 180 23.90 21.56 -14.77
CA LEU A 180 24.38 21.06 -16.06
C LEU A 180 25.10 19.71 -15.94
N GLU A 181 25.73 19.44 -14.81
CA GLU A 181 26.40 18.17 -14.50
C GLU A 181 25.48 16.96 -14.59
N PHE A 182 24.18 17.16 -14.39
CA PHE A 182 23.14 16.11 -14.44
C PHE A 182 22.31 16.16 -15.73
N CYS A 183 22.63 17.02 -16.69
CA CYS A 183 21.85 17.13 -17.94
C CYS A 183 21.89 15.88 -18.78
N ASP A 184 22.96 15.07 -18.68
CA ASP A 184 23.11 13.81 -19.41
C ASP A 184 22.40 12.62 -18.76
N TRP A 185 21.79 12.81 -17.59
CA TRP A 185 20.99 11.77 -16.98
C TRP A 185 19.72 11.50 -17.78
N ASP A 186 19.51 10.24 -18.09
CA ASP A 186 18.27 9.83 -18.72
C ASP A 186 17.06 9.95 -17.76
N LYS A 187 15.88 9.85 -18.33
CA LYS A 187 14.63 9.87 -17.55
C LYS A 187 14.62 8.87 -16.39
N LYS A 188 15.16 7.67 -16.62
CA LYS A 188 15.15 6.61 -15.59
C LYS A 188 16.02 6.94 -14.41
N SER A 189 17.24 7.44 -14.65
CA SER A 189 18.19 7.83 -13.62
C SER A 189 17.66 9.00 -12.79
N THR A 190 17.10 10.01 -13.44
CA THR A 190 16.48 11.17 -12.77
C THR A 190 15.32 10.74 -11.87
N CYS A 191 14.36 9.96 -12.43
CA CYS A 191 13.23 9.46 -11.67
C CYS A 191 13.66 8.56 -10.51
N PHE A 192 14.67 7.71 -10.72
CA PHE A 192 15.18 6.80 -9.71
C PHE A 192 15.71 7.56 -8.47
N VAL A 193 16.55 8.56 -8.69
CA VAL A 193 17.14 9.35 -7.60
C VAL A 193 16.06 10.13 -6.85
N LEU A 194 15.18 10.83 -7.58
CA LEU A 194 14.08 11.58 -6.98
C LEU A 194 13.16 10.67 -6.13
N SER A 195 12.79 9.53 -6.69
CA SER A 195 11.89 8.59 -6.02
C SER A 195 12.53 7.98 -4.77
N ASN A 196 13.79 7.55 -4.84
CA ASN A 196 14.44 6.91 -3.71
C ASN A 196 14.61 7.84 -2.52
N ILE A 197 15.09 9.05 -2.77
CA ILE A 197 15.31 10.04 -1.70
C ILE A 197 13.98 10.50 -1.12
N ALA A 198 12.98 10.75 -1.97
CA ALA A 198 11.65 11.11 -1.51
C ALA A 198 10.99 9.98 -0.71
N ASN A 199 11.10 8.73 -1.15
CA ASN A 199 10.58 7.56 -0.43
C ASN A 199 11.21 7.41 0.95
N GLU A 200 12.53 7.65 1.07
CA GLU A 200 13.24 7.60 2.35
C GLU A 200 12.75 8.70 3.29
N ILE A 201 12.68 9.95 2.82
CA ILE A 201 12.28 11.11 3.63
C ILE A 201 10.80 11.02 4.05
N PHE A 202 9.92 10.64 3.13
CA PHE A 202 8.49 10.50 3.42
C PHE A 202 8.15 9.18 4.12
N GLU A 203 9.12 8.27 4.30
CA GLU A 203 8.91 6.92 4.85
C GLU A 203 7.86 6.14 4.07
N ILE A 204 7.87 6.28 2.73
CA ILE A 204 6.92 5.64 1.83
C ILE A 204 7.28 4.16 1.71
N LYS A 205 6.29 3.29 1.88
CA LYS A 205 6.47 1.86 1.70
C LYS A 205 6.68 1.53 0.22
N GLU A 206 7.39 0.45 -0.08
CA GLU A 206 7.66 0.02 -1.47
C GLU A 206 6.38 -0.14 -2.32
N ASP A 207 5.24 -0.44 -1.69
CA ASP A 207 3.95 -0.58 -2.36
C ASP A 207 3.28 0.77 -2.72
N ASP A 208 3.73 1.86 -2.10
CA ASP A 208 3.20 3.22 -2.27
C ASP A 208 4.16 4.09 -3.10
N CYS A 209 4.79 3.52 -4.12
CA CYS A 209 5.74 4.25 -4.97
C CYS A 209 5.11 5.47 -5.67
N PRO A 210 5.91 6.48 -6.00
CA PRO A 210 5.44 7.68 -6.68
C PRO A 210 4.89 7.37 -8.06
N ILE A 211 3.90 8.14 -8.47
CA ILE A 211 3.41 8.17 -9.85
C ILE A 211 4.30 9.12 -10.63
N ILE A 212 5.01 8.59 -11.60
CA ILE A 212 5.94 9.35 -12.44
C ILE A 212 5.18 9.93 -13.62
N LEU A 213 4.98 11.24 -13.64
CA LEU A 213 4.34 11.93 -14.74
C LEU A 213 5.33 12.16 -15.89
N ASN A 214 6.51 12.64 -15.57
CA ASN A 214 7.64 12.80 -16.48
C ASN A 214 8.94 12.85 -15.68
N GLU A 215 10.08 13.12 -16.31
CA GLU A 215 11.40 13.16 -15.68
C GLU A 215 11.55 14.24 -14.60
N PHE A 216 10.70 15.27 -14.63
CA PHE A 216 10.75 16.42 -13.71
C PHE A 216 9.58 16.49 -12.75
N GLN A 217 8.58 15.61 -12.89
CA GLN A 217 7.35 15.69 -12.12
C GLN A 217 6.91 14.33 -11.60
N GLN A 218 6.66 14.26 -10.30
CA GLN A 218 6.22 13.05 -9.62
C GLN A 218 5.10 13.39 -8.62
N VAL A 219 4.20 12.44 -8.42
CA VAL A 219 3.13 12.52 -7.42
C VAL A 219 3.29 11.40 -6.42
N PHE A 220 3.26 11.74 -5.14
CA PHE A 220 3.29 10.81 -4.03
C PHE A 220 1.96 10.85 -3.29
N PHE A 221 1.49 9.69 -2.85
CA PHE A 221 0.36 9.58 -1.93
C PHE A 221 0.86 9.02 -0.61
N VAL A 222 0.77 9.82 0.45
CA VAL A 222 1.24 9.43 1.78
C VAL A 222 0.05 9.24 2.69
N ASN A 223 -0.01 8.09 3.36
CA ASN A 223 -1.09 7.73 4.24
C ASN A 223 -1.19 8.70 5.43
N ARG A 224 -2.39 9.19 5.73
CA ARG A 224 -2.65 10.10 6.84
C ARG A 224 -2.79 9.30 8.13
N ASN A 225 -1.77 9.35 8.93
CA ASN A 225 -1.76 8.77 10.27
C ASN A 225 -1.21 9.78 11.28
N ASN A 226 -1.22 9.44 12.58
CA ASN A 226 -0.72 10.32 13.64
C ASN A 226 0.75 10.74 13.49
N LYS A 227 1.55 10.05 12.65
CA LYS A 227 2.95 10.38 12.36
C LYS A 227 3.10 11.31 11.16
N ASN A 228 2.08 11.39 10.30
CA ASN A 228 2.06 12.18 9.07
C ASN A 228 0.97 13.24 9.15
N ASP A 229 0.98 14.06 10.20
CA ASP A 229 0.17 15.27 10.25
C ASP A 229 0.72 16.32 9.26
N LYS A 230 -0.06 17.36 9.00
CA LYS A 230 0.30 18.41 8.06
C LYS A 230 1.67 19.02 8.35
N LYS A 231 1.96 19.31 9.62
CA LYS A 231 3.20 19.96 10.04
C LYS A 231 4.42 19.04 9.84
N ALA A 232 4.29 17.78 10.21
CA ALA A 232 5.34 16.78 10.00
C ALA A 232 5.65 16.60 8.50
N LEU A 233 4.63 16.59 7.63
CA LEU A 233 4.82 16.50 6.19
C LEU A 233 5.43 17.77 5.59
N GLU A 234 5.04 18.97 6.07
CA GLU A 234 5.68 20.21 5.67
C GLU A 234 7.18 20.22 6.03
N GLU A 235 7.53 19.72 7.21
CA GLU A 235 8.94 19.56 7.63
C GLU A 235 9.69 18.57 6.74
N LYS A 236 9.10 17.42 6.41
CA LYS A 236 9.66 16.43 5.48
C LYS A 236 9.82 16.99 4.05
N CYS A 237 8.85 17.74 3.56
CA CYS A 237 8.96 18.44 2.27
C CYS A 237 10.13 19.43 2.25
N ASN A 238 10.28 20.22 3.32
CA ASN A 238 11.39 21.17 3.43
C ASN A 238 12.74 20.46 3.55
N GLN A 239 12.80 19.31 4.25
CA GLN A 239 14.00 18.47 4.30
C GLN A 239 14.41 18.01 2.91
N LEU A 240 13.45 17.52 2.10
CA LEU A 240 13.68 17.06 0.73
C LEU A 240 14.21 18.19 -0.16
N ILE A 241 13.58 19.37 -0.11
CA ILE A 241 14.03 20.56 -0.85
C ILE A 241 15.46 20.93 -0.47
N GLN A 242 15.74 20.98 0.84
CA GLN A 242 17.07 21.36 1.34
C GLN A 242 18.13 20.32 0.98
N TRP A 243 17.79 19.04 1.02
CA TRP A 243 18.71 17.97 0.65
C TRP A 243 19.14 18.12 -0.82
N PHE A 244 18.19 18.20 -1.74
CA PHE A 244 18.49 18.36 -3.17
C PHE A 244 19.23 19.67 -3.47
N PHE A 245 18.92 20.73 -2.76
CA PHE A 245 19.62 22.01 -2.97
C PHE A 245 21.07 21.98 -2.48
N ARG A 246 21.33 21.37 -1.32
CA ARG A 246 22.67 21.33 -0.71
C ARG A 246 23.59 20.30 -1.36
N GLU A 247 23.10 19.11 -1.55
CA GLU A 247 23.91 17.99 -2.04
C GLU A 247 24.08 18.03 -3.56
N GLU A 248 23.01 18.36 -4.30
CA GLU A 248 22.98 18.23 -5.74
C GLU A 248 22.74 19.57 -6.48
N GLY A 249 22.49 20.66 -5.77
CA GLY A 249 22.21 21.98 -6.37
C GLY A 249 20.89 22.07 -7.13
N TRP A 250 20.00 21.08 -7.00
CA TRP A 250 18.71 21.07 -7.65
C TRP A 250 17.72 22.01 -6.98
N ARG A 251 16.78 22.53 -7.74
CA ARG A 251 15.68 23.33 -7.19
C ARG A 251 14.36 22.65 -7.45
N LEU A 252 13.68 22.34 -6.35
CA LEU A 252 12.40 21.63 -6.36
C LEU A 252 11.30 22.52 -5.80
N ASN A 253 10.09 22.39 -6.34
CA ASN A 253 8.87 22.83 -5.70
C ASN A 253 8.06 21.61 -5.27
N LEU A 254 7.55 21.65 -4.05
CA LEU A 254 6.63 20.65 -3.54
C LEU A 254 5.30 21.32 -3.18
N TYR A 255 4.22 20.64 -3.53
CA TYR A 255 2.86 21.07 -3.24
C TYR A 255 2.16 19.98 -2.48
N LEU A 256 1.65 20.32 -1.31
CA LEU A 256 0.95 19.42 -0.42
C LEU A 256 -0.55 19.65 -0.51
N THR A 257 -1.31 18.61 -0.81
CA THR A 257 -2.78 18.64 -0.89
C THR A 257 -3.38 17.72 0.17
N ASP A 258 -4.45 18.15 0.83
CA ASP A 258 -5.19 17.36 1.81
C ASP A 258 -6.30 16.57 1.08
N CYS A 259 -6.16 15.26 1.00
CA CYS A 259 -7.02 14.43 0.18
C CYS A 259 -7.85 13.47 1.02
N LYS A 260 -9.14 13.75 1.14
CA LYS A 260 -10.11 12.78 1.67
C LYS A 260 -10.55 11.75 0.62
N ARG A 261 -10.36 12.06 -0.66
CA ARG A 261 -10.66 11.17 -1.79
C ARG A 261 -9.61 11.36 -2.87
N LEU A 262 -9.23 10.28 -3.53
CA LEU A 262 -8.23 10.33 -4.61
C LEU A 262 -8.65 11.27 -5.74
N GLU A 263 -9.93 11.32 -6.07
CA GLU A 263 -10.49 12.20 -7.11
C GLU A 263 -10.26 13.69 -6.80
N ALA A 264 -10.50 14.10 -5.55
CA ALA A 264 -10.23 15.46 -5.09
C ALA A 264 -8.73 15.78 -5.15
N ALA A 265 -7.88 14.82 -4.76
CA ALA A 265 -6.44 14.94 -4.84
C ALA A 265 -5.95 15.19 -6.27
N ILE A 266 -6.45 14.43 -7.22
CA ILE A 266 -6.07 14.56 -8.63
C ILE A 266 -6.49 15.91 -9.18
N LYS A 267 -7.69 16.39 -8.81
CA LYS A 267 -8.17 17.72 -9.22
C LYS A 267 -7.27 18.81 -8.65
N ASP A 268 -6.97 18.75 -7.36
CA ASP A 268 -6.08 19.71 -6.69
C ASP A 268 -4.67 19.69 -7.30
N ILE A 269 -4.15 18.50 -7.64
CA ILE A 269 -2.85 18.36 -8.32
C ILE A 269 -2.89 18.98 -9.70
N ASN A 270 -3.97 18.80 -10.47
CA ASN A 270 -4.12 19.45 -11.78
C ASN A 270 -4.11 20.98 -11.68
N ASP A 271 -4.86 21.54 -10.72
CA ASP A 271 -4.88 22.99 -10.46
C ASP A 271 -3.49 23.51 -10.05
N VAL A 272 -2.74 22.70 -9.31
CA VAL A 272 -1.37 23.01 -8.91
C VAL A 272 -0.42 22.94 -10.10
N MET A 273 -0.55 21.91 -10.95
CA MET A 273 0.29 21.75 -12.15
C MET A 273 0.12 22.93 -13.13
N GLU A 274 -1.11 23.45 -13.27
CA GLU A 274 -1.36 24.63 -14.09
C GLU A 274 -0.67 25.89 -13.52
N LYS A 275 -0.72 26.06 -12.19
CA LYS A 275 -0.08 27.17 -11.48
C LYS A 275 1.44 27.03 -11.40
N ASP A 276 1.96 25.81 -11.42
CA ASP A 276 3.41 25.52 -11.36
C ASP A 276 4.15 25.86 -12.65
N LYS A 277 3.43 26.24 -13.73
CA LYS A 277 4.03 26.72 -14.97
C LYS A 277 4.76 28.05 -14.82
N ASP A 278 4.47 28.83 -13.76
CA ASP A 278 5.15 30.09 -13.47
C ASP A 278 6.53 29.83 -12.86
N TYR A 279 7.58 30.18 -13.60
CA TYR A 279 8.98 29.91 -13.29
C TYR A 279 9.59 30.77 -12.14
N GLU A 280 8.84 31.66 -11.52
CA GLU A 280 9.40 32.69 -10.61
C GLU A 280 9.56 32.25 -9.14
N SER A 281 9.02 31.12 -8.71
CA SER A 281 9.14 30.65 -7.32
C SER A 281 9.94 29.37 -7.21
N PHE A 282 11.15 29.45 -6.67
CA PHE A 282 12.03 28.30 -6.49
C PHE A 282 12.13 27.87 -5.02
N GLY A 283 12.18 26.56 -4.78
CA GLY A 283 12.55 26.01 -3.48
C GLY A 283 11.50 26.21 -2.39
N THR A 284 10.24 26.14 -2.73
CA THR A 284 9.14 26.37 -1.78
C THR A 284 8.29 25.12 -1.59
N CYS A 285 7.96 24.83 -0.32
CA CYS A 285 6.83 23.98 0.01
C CYS A 285 5.58 24.85 0.12
N LYS A 286 4.56 24.58 -0.70
CA LYS A 286 3.28 25.29 -0.66
C LYS A 286 2.17 24.30 -0.28
N CYS A 287 1.42 24.66 0.77
CA CYS A 287 0.19 23.94 1.09
C CYS A 287 -0.98 24.61 0.39
N TYR A 288 -1.76 23.82 -0.32
CA TYR A 288 -3.02 24.25 -0.90
C TYR A 288 -4.16 23.96 0.07
N PRO A 289 -4.96 24.97 0.45
CA PRO A 289 -6.14 24.71 1.26
C PRO A 289 -7.17 23.94 0.43
N PHE A 290 -7.78 22.98 1.06
CA PHE A 290 -8.97 22.29 0.60
C PHE A 290 -10.06 23.34 0.26
N HIS A 291 -10.48 23.44 -0.97
CA HIS A 291 -11.70 24.17 -1.28
C HIS A 291 -12.88 23.32 -0.81
N SER A 292 -13.45 23.74 0.33
CA SER A 292 -14.72 23.24 0.87
C SER A 292 -15.87 23.65 -0.08
N HIS A 293 -15.95 23.02 -1.24
CA HIS A 293 -17.06 23.14 -2.17
C HIS A 293 -17.72 21.79 -2.38
N TYR A 294 -18.18 21.18 -1.30
CA TYR A 294 -19.25 20.17 -1.35
C TYR A 294 -19.91 20.16 0.04
N GLU A 295 -20.90 21.05 0.26
CA GLU A 295 -22.06 20.75 1.10
C GLU A 295 -23.01 19.84 0.33
#